data_121db21ffff4b3f18443bcb6ad842fcc
#
_entry.id   121db21ffff4b3f18443bcb6ad842fcc
#
_cell.length_a   1.000
_cell.length_b   1.000
_cell.length_c   1.000
_cell.angle_alpha   90.00
_cell.angle_beta   90.00
_cell.angle_gamma   90.00
#
_symmetry.space_group_name_H-M   'P 1'
#
loop_
_entity.id
_entity.type
_entity.pdbx_description
1 polymer ?
#
loop_
_entity_poly.entity_id
_entity_poly.type
_entity_poly.pdbx_seq_one_letter_code
_entity_poly.pdbx_strand_id
1 'polypeptide(L)'
;ELMNERAAEIGMNNTHFVTPSGLDDDDHYSTAYDLALLMAEGLKNADFADLTSLKSAQVVFREPNDKRVTYTNHNRLLSLYEYCIGGKTGYTQAAGRCLVSAAKKDGLTLICVTLNDKSDWDDHISLYEYGFSQLKAVRSGDSEYRLDVPLVGGESDSVPVVGGKDFSATVPDDAEVERRVVLDNFLYAPIGEGRQVGRIEYRADGELLGAVPLIAAADAPERQYQRGFFDWIK
;
A
#
# COMPACT_ATOMS: atom_id res chain seq x y z
N GLU A 1 -23.52 13.14 8.79
CA GLU A 1 -23.97 11.85 8.24
C GLU A 1 -22.89 11.26 7.35
N LEU A 2 -22.53 11.83 6.17
CA LEU A 2 -21.52 11.29 5.25
C LEU A 2 -20.14 10.99 5.90
N MET A 3 -19.68 11.82 6.83
CA MET A 3 -18.40 11.58 7.53
C MET A 3 -18.47 10.32 8.39
N ASN A 4 -19.59 10.06 9.07
CA ASN A 4 -19.78 8.88 9.90
C ASN A 4 -20.00 7.61 9.06
N GLU A 5 -20.70 7.71 7.93
CA GLU A 5 -20.82 6.62 6.96
C GLU A 5 -19.43 6.21 6.45
N ARG A 6 -18.60 7.20 6.04
CA ARG A 6 -17.23 6.91 5.59
C ARG A 6 -16.34 6.36 6.68
N ALA A 7 -16.46 6.86 7.92
CA ALA A 7 -15.74 6.34 9.07
C ALA A 7 -16.04 4.84 9.27
N ALA A 8 -17.32 4.45 9.23
CA ALA A 8 -17.73 3.06 9.34
C ALA A 8 -17.16 2.18 8.19
N GLU A 9 -17.20 2.66 6.96
CA GLU A 9 -16.65 1.95 5.79
C GLU A 9 -15.15 1.64 5.92
N ILE A 10 -14.37 2.54 6.50
CA ILE A 10 -12.92 2.34 6.69
C ILE A 10 -12.55 1.71 8.04
N GLY A 11 -13.56 1.32 8.84
CA GLY A 11 -13.37 0.58 10.09
C GLY A 11 -13.10 1.44 11.33
N MET A 12 -13.42 2.73 11.33
CA MET A 12 -13.30 3.63 12.49
C MET A 12 -14.45 3.40 13.46
N ASN A 13 -14.39 2.29 14.21
CA ASN A 13 -15.50 1.83 15.05
C ASN A 13 -15.67 2.60 16.37
N ASN A 14 -14.71 3.45 16.74
CA ASN A 14 -14.73 4.25 17.96
C ASN A 14 -14.63 5.75 17.64
N THR A 15 -15.32 6.16 16.57
CA THR A 15 -15.31 7.54 16.08
C THR A 15 -16.74 8.00 15.79
N HIS A 16 -17.05 9.22 16.21
CA HIS A 16 -18.28 9.90 15.83
C HIS A 16 -18.01 11.38 15.51
N PHE A 17 -18.38 11.79 14.34
CA PHE A 17 -18.24 13.16 13.86
C PHE A 17 -19.58 13.90 13.96
N VAL A 18 -19.61 15.01 14.69
CA VAL A 18 -20.78 15.89 14.81
C VAL A 18 -20.64 17.07 13.86
N THR A 19 -19.46 17.66 13.81
CA THR A 19 -19.20 18.85 12.98
C THR A 19 -18.05 18.63 11.99
N PRO A 20 -18.14 19.20 10.77
CA PRO A 20 -17.04 19.13 9.82
C PRO A 20 -15.88 20.08 10.16
N SER A 21 -16.12 21.04 11.05
CA SER A 21 -15.11 22.04 11.46
C SER A 21 -14.15 21.52 12.52
N GLY A 22 -14.49 20.44 13.24
CA GLY A 22 -13.74 19.94 14.38
C GLY A 22 -13.88 20.76 15.65
N LEU A 23 -14.94 21.56 15.76
CA LEU A 23 -15.29 22.25 17.00
C LEU A 23 -15.82 21.24 18.02
N ASP A 24 -15.57 21.52 19.31
CA ASP A 24 -15.95 20.65 20.41
C ASP A 24 -17.43 20.41 20.48
N ASP A 25 -17.79 19.17 20.72
CA ASP A 25 -19.12 18.66 21.05
C ASP A 25 -18.94 17.37 21.87
N ASP A 26 -19.81 17.13 22.84
CA ASP A 26 -19.70 15.96 23.74
C ASP A 26 -19.75 14.63 22.98
N ASP A 27 -20.45 14.61 21.85
CA ASP A 27 -20.59 13.45 20.97
C ASP A 27 -19.54 13.42 19.84
N HIS A 28 -18.59 14.38 19.78
CA HIS A 28 -17.54 14.43 18.76
C HIS A 28 -16.24 13.82 19.31
N TYR A 29 -15.99 12.56 18.99
CA TYR A 29 -14.84 11.83 19.51
C TYR A 29 -14.18 10.92 18.47
N SER A 30 -12.92 10.57 18.73
CA SER A 30 -12.17 9.57 17.97
C SER A 30 -11.13 8.92 18.85
N THR A 31 -10.40 7.94 18.29
CA THR A 31 -9.23 7.31 18.91
C THR A 31 -7.99 7.50 18.06
N ALA A 32 -6.81 7.32 18.65
CA ALA A 32 -5.55 7.37 17.89
C ALA A 32 -5.52 6.32 16.78
N TYR A 33 -6.05 5.12 17.02
CA TYR A 33 -6.14 4.06 16.02
C TYR A 33 -7.05 4.45 14.84
N ASP A 34 -8.24 4.96 15.13
CA ASP A 34 -9.18 5.35 14.08
C ASP A 34 -8.65 6.51 13.24
N LEU A 35 -7.97 7.48 13.88
CA LEU A 35 -7.32 8.58 13.15
C LEU A 35 -6.13 8.09 12.30
N ALA A 36 -5.44 7.03 12.71
CA ALA A 36 -4.42 6.40 11.87
C ALA A 36 -5.04 5.73 10.64
N LEU A 37 -6.19 5.05 10.78
CA LEU A 37 -6.95 4.51 9.64
C LEU A 37 -7.39 5.63 8.68
N LEU A 38 -7.90 6.74 9.23
CA LEU A 38 -8.31 7.90 8.43
C LEU A 38 -7.14 8.49 7.65
N MET A 39 -5.96 8.61 8.27
CA MET A 39 -4.76 9.10 7.60
C MET A 39 -4.30 8.15 6.50
N ALA A 40 -4.33 6.83 6.76
CA ALA A 40 -3.98 5.81 5.77
C ALA A 40 -4.92 5.87 4.55
N GLU A 41 -6.20 6.09 4.77
CA GLU A 41 -7.18 6.28 3.69
C GLU A 41 -6.96 7.59 2.95
N GLY A 42 -6.74 8.69 3.69
CA GLY A 42 -6.47 10.00 3.11
C GLY A 42 -5.25 10.01 2.18
N LEU A 43 -4.18 9.32 2.54
CA LEU A 43 -2.96 9.23 1.73
C LEU A 43 -3.16 8.52 0.38
N LYS A 44 -4.25 7.78 0.18
CA LYS A 44 -4.61 7.19 -1.13
C LYS A 44 -5.15 8.25 -2.10
N ASN A 45 -5.62 9.38 -1.59
CA ASN A 45 -6.05 10.50 -2.39
C ASN A 45 -4.85 11.41 -2.68
N ALA A 46 -4.52 11.57 -3.96
CA ALA A 46 -3.35 12.35 -4.39
C ALA A 46 -3.44 13.83 -3.98
N ASP A 47 -4.62 14.44 -4.09
CA ASP A 47 -4.82 15.85 -3.71
C ASP A 47 -4.62 16.05 -2.21
N PHE A 48 -5.10 15.11 -1.38
CA PHE A 48 -4.88 15.15 0.06
C PHE A 48 -3.40 14.99 0.40
N ALA A 49 -2.72 14.03 -0.20
CA ALA A 49 -1.30 13.78 0.02
C ALA A 49 -0.46 15.00 -0.37
N ASP A 50 -0.72 15.58 -1.55
CA ASP A 50 -0.04 16.76 -2.05
C ASP A 50 -0.26 17.97 -1.14
N LEU A 51 -1.52 18.28 -0.79
CA LEU A 51 -1.85 19.44 0.04
C LEU A 51 -1.26 19.34 1.44
N THR A 52 -1.30 18.15 2.06
CA THR A 52 -0.79 17.97 3.44
C THR A 52 0.73 17.94 3.52
N SER A 53 1.42 17.70 2.41
CA SER A 53 2.90 17.73 2.31
C SER A 53 3.48 19.13 2.09
N LEU A 54 2.67 20.10 1.68
CA LEU A 54 3.15 21.46 1.42
C LEU A 54 3.55 22.16 2.71
N LYS A 55 4.76 22.74 2.75
CA LYS A 55 5.23 23.61 3.86
C LYS A 55 4.50 24.94 3.87
N SER A 56 4.17 25.46 2.69
CA SER A 56 3.38 26.68 2.50
C SER A 56 2.77 26.69 1.11
N ALA A 57 1.67 27.44 0.95
CA ALA A 57 1.03 27.68 -0.33
C ALA A 57 0.57 29.13 -0.46
N GLN A 58 0.73 29.72 -1.65
CA GLN A 58 0.19 31.01 -1.97
C GLN A 58 -1.16 30.85 -2.68
N VAL A 59 -2.20 31.45 -2.10
CA VAL A 59 -3.56 31.47 -2.68
C VAL A 59 -3.85 32.86 -3.20
N VAL A 60 -4.37 32.95 -4.42
CA VAL A 60 -4.80 34.19 -5.05
C VAL A 60 -6.32 34.24 -5.00
N PHE A 61 -6.86 35.17 -4.22
CA PHE A 61 -8.29 35.51 -4.19
C PHE A 61 -8.57 36.49 -5.30
N ARG A 62 -9.28 36.10 -6.34
CA ARG A 62 -9.53 36.95 -7.53
C ARG A 62 -10.42 38.15 -7.25
N GLU A 63 -11.30 38.07 -6.25
CA GLU A 63 -12.18 39.15 -5.85
C GLU A 63 -12.00 39.48 -4.35
N PRO A 64 -12.09 40.74 -3.95
CA PRO A 64 -12.31 41.95 -4.79
C PRO A 64 -11.06 42.53 -5.46
N ASN A 65 -9.82 42.12 -5.12
CA ASN A 65 -8.60 42.83 -5.54
C ASN A 65 -7.39 41.92 -5.81
N ASP A 66 -7.53 40.74 -6.34
CA ASP A 66 -6.41 39.80 -6.58
C ASP A 66 -5.48 39.67 -5.34
N LYS A 67 -6.10 39.56 -4.17
CA LYS A 67 -5.38 39.47 -2.91
C LYS A 67 -4.60 38.15 -2.86
N ARG A 68 -3.29 38.28 -2.67
CA ARG A 68 -2.39 37.11 -2.47
C ARG A 68 -2.19 36.88 -0.98
N VAL A 69 -2.42 35.65 -0.55
CA VAL A 69 -2.22 35.24 0.84
C VAL A 69 -1.34 33.99 0.85
N THR A 70 -0.25 34.01 1.61
CA THR A 70 0.59 32.84 1.85
C THR A 70 0.14 32.19 3.14
N TYR A 71 -0.24 30.89 3.03
CA TYR A 71 -0.56 30.04 4.17
C TYR A 71 0.64 29.17 4.48
N THR A 72 1.06 29.13 5.73
CA THR A 72 2.10 28.23 6.23
C THR A 72 1.44 27.03 6.90
N ASN A 73 1.90 25.83 6.61
CA ASN A 73 1.41 24.64 7.25
C ASN A 73 1.80 24.64 8.73
N HIS A 74 0.84 24.33 9.58
CA HIS A 74 1.07 24.23 11.02
C HIS A 74 1.81 22.96 11.42
N ASN A 75 1.88 21.94 10.53
CA ASN A 75 2.65 20.73 10.76
C ASN A 75 4.16 21.01 10.64
N ARG A 76 4.80 21.26 11.78
CA ARG A 76 6.23 21.55 11.84
C ARG A 76 7.11 20.35 11.48
N LEU A 77 6.60 19.12 11.57
CA LEU A 77 7.34 17.89 11.19
C LEU A 77 7.81 17.96 9.74
N LEU A 78 7.09 18.62 8.85
CA LEU A 78 7.52 18.82 7.46
C LEU A 78 8.89 19.53 7.34
N SER A 79 9.33 20.22 8.39
CA SER A 79 10.63 20.89 8.43
C SER A 79 11.59 20.28 9.44
N LEU A 80 11.08 19.63 10.47
CA LEU A 80 11.86 19.03 11.56
C LEU A 80 12.31 17.60 11.26
N TYR A 81 11.56 16.89 10.41
CA TYR A 81 11.79 15.47 10.12
C TYR A 81 11.78 15.22 8.61
N GLU A 82 12.92 14.86 8.06
CA GLU A 82 13.12 14.76 6.61
C GLU A 82 12.21 13.71 5.92
N TYR A 83 11.81 12.65 6.66
CA TYR A 83 10.94 11.59 6.16
C TYR A 83 9.45 11.91 6.24
N CYS A 84 9.05 13.03 6.88
CA CYS A 84 7.64 13.42 7.01
C CYS A 84 7.04 13.74 5.63
N ILE A 85 5.97 13.02 5.26
CA ILE A 85 5.28 13.17 3.98
C ILE A 85 3.94 13.90 4.07
N GLY A 86 3.47 14.26 5.27
CA GLY A 86 2.23 14.97 5.46
C GLY A 86 1.64 14.79 6.84
N GLY A 87 0.48 15.40 7.06
CA GLY A 87 -0.24 15.30 8.33
C GLY A 87 -1.19 16.44 8.59
N LYS A 88 -1.90 16.36 9.72
CA LYS A 88 -2.86 17.38 10.18
C LYS A 88 -2.73 17.61 11.68
N THR A 89 -2.62 18.86 12.05
CA THR A 89 -2.68 19.33 13.44
C THR A 89 -4.12 19.64 13.84
N GLY A 90 -4.44 19.47 15.09
CA GLY A 90 -5.69 19.92 15.71
C GLY A 90 -5.45 20.49 17.11
N TYR A 91 -6.26 21.45 17.49
CA TYR A 91 -6.26 22.00 18.83
C TYR A 91 -7.61 22.59 19.20
N THR A 92 -8.12 22.19 20.33
CA THR A 92 -9.17 22.90 21.07
C THR A 92 -8.79 22.93 22.55
N GLN A 93 -9.51 23.69 23.37
CA GLN A 93 -9.24 23.71 24.81
C GLN A 93 -9.58 22.37 25.47
N ALA A 94 -10.61 21.68 24.99
CA ALA A 94 -11.04 20.39 25.51
C ALA A 94 -10.11 19.25 25.02
N ALA A 95 -9.81 19.19 23.72
CA ALA A 95 -9.01 18.13 23.13
C ALA A 95 -7.50 18.25 23.40
N GLY A 96 -7.00 19.45 23.70
CA GLY A 96 -5.56 19.73 23.74
C GLY A 96 -4.92 19.69 22.34
N ARG A 97 -3.59 19.51 22.29
CA ARG A 97 -2.85 19.39 21.02
C ARG A 97 -2.99 17.95 20.49
N CYS A 98 -3.42 17.85 19.27
CA CYS A 98 -3.54 16.57 18.56
C CYS A 98 -2.78 16.64 17.24
N LEU A 99 -2.08 15.59 16.92
CA LEU A 99 -1.31 15.46 15.68
C LEU A 99 -1.51 14.08 15.08
N VAL A 100 -1.82 14.07 13.79
CA VAL A 100 -1.74 12.89 12.92
C VAL A 100 -0.72 13.19 11.85
N SER A 101 0.30 12.37 11.69
CA SER A 101 1.27 12.55 10.62
C SER A 101 1.69 11.23 10.00
N ALA A 102 2.30 11.29 8.83
CA ALA A 102 2.88 10.16 8.14
C ALA A 102 4.33 10.46 7.75
N ALA A 103 5.16 9.42 7.82
CA ALA A 103 6.55 9.46 7.39
C ALA A 103 6.84 8.25 6.49
N LYS A 104 7.75 8.44 5.52
CA LYS A 104 8.16 7.41 4.57
C LYS A 104 9.68 7.32 4.49
N LYS A 105 10.21 6.14 4.77
CA LYS A 105 11.65 5.83 4.71
C LYS A 105 11.83 4.41 4.17
N ASP A 106 12.80 4.22 3.27
CA ASP A 106 13.19 2.91 2.71
C ASP A 106 12.02 2.06 2.20
N GLY A 107 11.00 2.74 1.65
CA GLY A 107 9.81 2.08 1.13
C GLY A 107 8.74 1.76 2.17
N LEU A 108 9.01 1.92 3.45
CA LEU A 108 8.03 1.79 4.53
C LEU A 108 7.35 3.13 4.78
N THR A 109 6.03 3.09 4.97
CA THR A 109 5.24 4.27 5.39
C THR A 109 4.66 3.98 6.78
N LEU A 110 4.95 4.86 7.72
CA LEU A 110 4.42 4.80 9.08
C LEU A 110 3.49 5.98 9.33
N ILE A 111 2.46 5.75 10.13
CA ILE A 111 1.53 6.78 10.61
C ILE A 111 1.65 6.87 12.12
N CYS A 112 1.77 8.08 12.62
CA CYS A 112 1.81 8.36 14.04
C CYS A 112 0.66 9.28 14.43
N VAL A 113 0.06 9.03 15.59
CA VAL A 113 -1.04 9.83 16.14
C VAL A 113 -0.79 10.07 17.63
N THR A 114 -0.78 11.33 18.02
CA THR A 114 -0.82 11.74 19.43
C THR A 114 -2.04 12.59 19.71
N LEU A 115 -2.66 12.36 20.86
CA LEU A 115 -3.85 13.08 21.33
C LEU A 115 -3.54 13.71 22.69
N ASN A 116 -3.88 14.99 22.85
CA ASN A 116 -3.60 15.80 24.03
C ASN A 116 -2.13 15.74 24.47
N ASP A 117 -1.23 15.87 23.52
CA ASP A 117 0.20 15.76 23.73
C ASP A 117 0.89 17.10 23.51
N LYS A 118 1.63 17.55 24.56
CA LYS A 118 2.37 18.82 24.52
C LYS A 118 3.70 18.73 23.80
N SER A 119 4.24 17.52 23.66
CA SER A 119 5.53 17.20 23.04
C SER A 119 5.37 16.57 21.66
N ASP A 120 4.21 16.67 21.04
CA ASP A 120 3.77 16.00 19.81
C ASP A 120 4.84 15.90 18.70
N TRP A 121 5.68 16.94 18.51
CA TRP A 121 6.75 16.92 17.50
C TRP A 121 7.88 15.94 17.86
N ASP A 122 8.38 16.00 19.08
CA ASP A 122 9.50 15.18 19.53
C ASP A 122 9.05 13.71 19.69
N ASP A 123 7.83 13.52 20.19
CA ASP A 123 7.25 12.18 20.36
C ASP A 123 7.01 11.50 19.01
N HIS A 124 6.49 12.23 18.00
CA HIS A 124 6.34 11.69 16.65
C HIS A 124 7.69 11.29 16.02
N ILE A 125 8.73 12.15 16.15
CA ILE A 125 10.07 11.82 15.65
C ILE A 125 10.60 10.56 16.34
N SER A 126 10.50 10.49 17.66
CA SER A 126 10.98 9.35 18.45
C SER A 126 10.25 8.05 18.07
N LEU A 127 8.92 8.11 17.90
CA LEU A 127 8.11 6.98 17.49
C LEU A 127 8.41 6.53 16.06
N TYR A 128 8.70 7.45 15.14
CA TYR A 128 9.11 7.11 13.78
C TYR A 128 10.48 6.43 13.77
N GLU A 129 11.48 6.99 14.48
CA GLU A 129 12.80 6.35 14.56
C GLU A 129 12.71 4.96 15.17
N TYR A 130 11.90 4.79 16.23
CA TYR A 130 11.62 3.48 16.79
C TYR A 130 10.96 2.55 15.76
N GLY A 131 9.88 2.97 15.12
CA GLY A 131 9.15 2.14 14.16
C GLY A 131 10.00 1.74 12.95
N PHE A 132 10.79 2.66 12.39
CA PHE A 132 11.71 2.37 11.28
C PHE A 132 12.89 1.49 11.70
N SER A 133 13.25 1.46 12.98
CA SER A 133 14.27 0.54 13.49
C SER A 133 13.75 -0.87 13.76
N GLN A 134 12.43 -1.04 13.84
CA GLN A 134 11.81 -2.34 14.15
C GLN A 134 11.26 -3.04 12.90
N LEU A 135 11.07 -2.33 11.81
CA LEU A 135 10.35 -2.82 10.63
C LEU A 135 11.13 -2.54 9.35
N LYS A 136 11.02 -3.47 8.39
CA LYS A 136 11.50 -3.27 7.01
C LYS A 136 10.42 -3.57 5.97
N ALA A 137 10.50 -2.89 4.83
CA ALA A 137 9.67 -3.18 3.67
C ALA A 137 10.32 -4.27 2.81
N VAL A 138 9.56 -5.30 2.48
CA VAL A 138 9.91 -6.31 1.47
C VAL A 138 9.18 -5.95 0.18
N ARG A 139 9.93 -5.80 -0.91
CA ARG A 139 9.38 -5.50 -2.23
C ARG A 139 10.02 -6.40 -3.27
N SER A 140 9.25 -6.76 -4.28
CA SER A 140 9.75 -7.51 -5.43
C SER A 140 9.48 -6.77 -6.74
N GLY A 141 10.22 -7.13 -7.78
CA GLY A 141 9.94 -6.79 -9.18
C GLY A 141 9.40 -8.01 -9.94
N ASP A 142 8.55 -8.80 -9.30
CA ASP A 142 8.07 -10.06 -9.89
C ASP A 142 7.13 -9.86 -11.09
N SER A 143 6.56 -8.68 -11.28
CA SER A 143 5.86 -8.33 -12.52
C SER A 143 6.77 -8.40 -13.76
N GLU A 144 8.09 -8.26 -13.57
CA GLU A 144 9.09 -8.40 -14.63
C GLU A 144 9.67 -9.82 -14.73
N TYR A 145 9.33 -10.72 -13.80
CA TYR A 145 9.81 -12.10 -13.81
C TYR A 145 9.33 -12.84 -15.05
N ARG A 146 10.26 -13.51 -15.75
CA ARG A 146 10.01 -14.25 -16.98
C ARG A 146 10.74 -15.59 -16.94
N LEU A 147 10.08 -16.65 -17.41
CA LEU A 147 10.62 -17.99 -17.49
C LEU A 147 9.93 -18.77 -18.62
N ASP A 148 10.69 -19.49 -19.43
CA ASP A 148 10.14 -20.48 -20.36
C ASP A 148 10.07 -21.85 -19.68
N VAL A 149 8.86 -22.41 -19.60
CA VAL A 149 8.62 -23.71 -18.96
C VAL A 149 8.41 -24.77 -20.03
N PRO A 150 9.13 -25.91 -19.97
CA PRO A 150 8.93 -27.02 -20.93
C PRO A 150 7.47 -27.44 -21.00
N LEU A 151 6.97 -27.68 -22.23
CA LEU A 151 5.58 -28.05 -22.47
C LEU A 151 5.50 -29.41 -23.12
N VAL A 152 4.76 -30.34 -22.50
CA VAL A 152 4.51 -31.68 -23.02
C VAL A 152 3.21 -31.72 -23.82
N GLY A 153 3.23 -32.26 -25.01
CA GLY A 153 2.06 -32.43 -25.88
C GLY A 153 1.60 -31.14 -26.56
N GLY A 154 2.36 -30.06 -26.48
CA GLY A 154 2.06 -28.77 -27.13
C GLY A 154 2.55 -28.71 -28.59
N GLU A 155 2.04 -27.74 -29.36
CA GLU A 155 2.59 -27.35 -30.66
C GLU A 155 3.99 -26.73 -30.50
N SER A 156 4.23 -25.99 -29.40
CA SER A 156 5.51 -25.47 -28.97
C SER A 156 6.17 -26.40 -27.95
N ASP A 157 7.49 -26.31 -27.80
CA ASP A 157 8.24 -27.10 -26.80
C ASP A 157 8.29 -26.45 -25.41
N SER A 158 7.87 -25.20 -25.32
CA SER A 158 7.75 -24.44 -24.05
C SER A 158 6.61 -23.43 -24.10
N VAL A 159 6.21 -22.95 -22.93
CA VAL A 159 5.28 -21.84 -22.75
C VAL A 159 5.94 -20.75 -21.90
N PRO A 160 5.88 -19.47 -22.34
CA PRO A 160 6.38 -18.35 -21.54
C PRO A 160 5.48 -18.14 -20.33
N VAL A 161 6.09 -18.01 -19.16
CA VAL A 161 5.43 -17.77 -17.88
C VAL A 161 5.94 -16.46 -17.29
N VAL A 162 5.03 -15.67 -16.75
CA VAL A 162 5.32 -14.35 -16.19
C VAL A 162 4.77 -14.21 -14.78
N GLY A 163 5.37 -13.32 -14.00
CA GLY A 163 4.80 -12.92 -12.70
C GLY A 163 3.59 -12.01 -12.90
N GLY A 164 2.49 -12.30 -12.21
CA GLY A 164 1.22 -11.59 -12.40
C GLY A 164 1.18 -10.20 -11.75
N LYS A 165 2.06 -9.93 -10.79
CA LYS A 165 2.14 -8.65 -10.06
C LYS A 165 3.42 -8.57 -9.23
N ASP A 166 3.71 -7.38 -8.69
CA ASP A 166 4.72 -7.24 -7.65
C ASP A 166 4.18 -7.64 -6.27
N PHE A 167 5.10 -8.01 -5.39
CA PHE A 167 4.81 -8.29 -3.99
C PHE A 167 5.31 -7.14 -3.12
N SER A 168 4.55 -6.84 -2.07
CA SER A 168 4.95 -5.90 -1.02
C SER A 168 4.41 -6.35 0.32
N ALA A 169 5.26 -6.34 1.34
CA ALA A 169 4.91 -6.63 2.73
C ALA A 169 5.79 -5.82 3.68
N THR A 170 5.35 -5.71 4.93
CA THR A 170 6.14 -5.17 6.04
C THR A 170 6.40 -6.29 7.03
N VAL A 171 7.65 -6.44 7.44
CA VAL A 171 8.10 -7.47 8.38
C VAL A 171 8.98 -6.84 9.46
N PRO A 172 9.20 -7.53 10.60
CA PRO A 172 10.26 -7.17 11.54
C PRO A 172 11.62 -7.01 10.84
N ASP A 173 12.45 -6.08 11.31
CA ASP A 173 13.74 -5.78 10.67
C ASP A 173 14.69 -6.98 10.67
N ASP A 174 14.65 -7.78 11.72
CA ASP A 174 15.45 -9.00 11.92
C ASP A 174 14.87 -10.25 11.23
N ALA A 175 13.66 -10.20 10.67
CA ALA A 175 13.02 -11.36 10.04
C ALA A 175 13.82 -11.86 8.82
N GLU A 176 14.01 -13.16 8.74
CA GLU A 176 14.59 -13.83 7.56
C GLU A 176 13.53 -13.99 6.46
N VAL A 177 13.71 -13.31 5.33
CA VAL A 177 12.75 -13.35 4.22
C VAL A 177 13.24 -14.28 3.13
N GLU A 178 12.45 -15.32 2.84
CA GLU A 178 12.66 -16.28 1.77
C GLU A 178 11.71 -16.00 0.60
N ARG A 179 12.25 -15.99 -0.64
CA ARG A 179 11.50 -15.97 -1.90
C ARG A 179 11.62 -17.34 -2.56
N ARG A 180 10.50 -18.05 -2.76
CA ARG A 180 10.47 -19.40 -3.32
C ARG A 180 9.56 -19.47 -4.54
N VAL A 181 10.09 -19.96 -5.67
CA VAL A 181 9.29 -20.28 -6.85
C VAL A 181 8.73 -21.67 -6.70
N VAL A 182 7.40 -21.79 -6.76
CA VAL A 182 6.64 -23.05 -6.74
C VAL A 182 5.99 -23.21 -8.09
N LEU A 183 6.62 -24.03 -8.93
CA LEU A 183 6.24 -24.29 -10.31
C LEU A 183 6.72 -25.69 -10.69
N ASP A 184 5.92 -26.42 -11.45
CA ASP A 184 6.32 -27.72 -11.97
C ASP A 184 7.43 -27.60 -13.01
N ASN A 185 8.32 -28.60 -13.09
CA ASN A 185 9.45 -28.59 -14.02
C ASN A 185 9.00 -28.63 -15.50
N PHE A 186 7.77 -29.03 -15.77
CA PHE A 186 7.13 -29.03 -17.08
C PHE A 186 5.62 -28.92 -16.92
N LEU A 187 4.95 -28.49 -17.97
CA LEU A 187 3.50 -28.32 -18.02
C LEU A 187 2.93 -29.20 -19.16
N TYR A 188 1.62 -29.40 -19.15
CA TYR A 188 0.91 -30.15 -20.19
C TYR A 188 0.01 -29.20 -20.99
N ALA A 189 0.05 -29.32 -22.31
CA ALA A 189 -0.89 -28.65 -23.21
C ALA A 189 -2.29 -29.31 -23.12
N PRO A 190 -3.39 -28.56 -23.40
CA PRO A 190 -3.37 -27.14 -23.75
C PRO A 190 -3.31 -26.22 -22.53
N ILE A 191 -2.67 -25.06 -22.67
CA ILE A 191 -2.63 -23.99 -21.67
C ILE A 191 -3.15 -22.73 -22.34
N GLY A 192 -4.12 -22.07 -21.71
CA GLY A 192 -4.61 -20.76 -22.15
C GLY A 192 -3.78 -19.63 -21.55
N GLU A 193 -3.63 -18.53 -22.32
CA GLU A 193 -3.05 -17.26 -21.84
C GLU A 193 -3.78 -16.80 -20.56
N GLY A 194 -3.02 -16.28 -19.59
CA GLY A 194 -3.55 -15.82 -18.29
C GLY A 194 -3.81 -16.95 -17.27
N ARG A 195 -3.70 -18.25 -17.67
CA ARG A 195 -3.85 -19.36 -16.73
C ARG A 195 -2.73 -19.35 -15.70
N GLN A 196 -3.09 -19.44 -14.43
CA GLN A 196 -2.11 -19.62 -13.36
C GLN A 196 -1.52 -21.05 -13.43
N VAL A 197 -0.19 -21.12 -13.53
CA VAL A 197 0.57 -22.37 -13.66
C VAL A 197 1.49 -22.63 -12.46
N GLY A 198 1.68 -21.62 -11.61
CA GLY A 198 2.51 -21.69 -10.42
C GLY A 198 2.35 -20.45 -9.55
N ARG A 199 3.29 -20.24 -8.64
CA ARG A 199 3.35 -19.06 -7.80
C ARG A 199 4.75 -18.81 -7.28
N ILE A 200 5.03 -17.57 -6.87
CA ILE A 200 6.20 -17.19 -6.10
C ILE A 200 5.72 -16.95 -4.68
N GLU A 201 6.20 -17.70 -3.71
CA GLU A 201 5.89 -17.55 -2.29
C GLU A 201 6.93 -16.65 -1.62
N TYR A 202 6.45 -15.79 -0.72
CA TYR A 202 7.26 -15.00 0.20
C TYR A 202 6.97 -15.47 1.61
N ARG A 203 8.02 -15.79 2.35
CA ARG A 203 7.94 -16.24 3.75
C ARG A 203 8.85 -15.38 4.62
N ALA A 204 8.43 -15.14 5.87
CA ALA A 204 9.29 -14.57 6.90
C ALA A 204 9.34 -15.58 8.05
N ASP A 205 10.54 -15.97 8.47
CA ASP A 205 10.78 -16.94 9.53
C ASP A 205 9.95 -18.24 9.37
N GLY A 206 9.76 -18.66 8.10
CA GLY A 206 8.97 -19.84 7.72
C GLY A 206 7.47 -19.60 7.57
N GLU A 207 6.91 -18.50 8.03
CA GLU A 207 5.51 -18.14 7.86
C GLU A 207 5.23 -17.50 6.49
N LEU A 208 4.12 -17.88 5.85
CA LEU A 208 3.74 -17.36 4.54
C LEU A 208 3.22 -15.93 4.66
N LEU A 209 3.95 -14.97 4.08
CA LEU A 209 3.52 -13.57 3.96
C LEU A 209 2.51 -13.37 2.81
N GLY A 210 2.71 -14.12 1.73
CA GLY A 210 1.87 -14.02 0.55
C GLY A 210 2.49 -14.66 -0.67
N ALA A 211 1.76 -14.60 -1.80
CA ALA A 211 2.23 -15.17 -3.05
C ALA A 211 1.86 -14.31 -4.27
N VAL A 212 2.73 -14.38 -5.27
CA VAL A 212 2.53 -13.82 -6.61
C VAL A 212 2.18 -14.95 -7.56
N PRO A 213 1.06 -14.91 -8.30
CA PRO A 213 0.74 -15.91 -9.28
C PRO A 213 1.75 -15.88 -10.44
N LEU A 214 2.16 -17.06 -10.89
CA LEU A 214 2.85 -17.27 -12.15
C LEU A 214 1.81 -17.66 -13.20
N ILE A 215 1.73 -16.90 -14.28
CA ILE A 215 0.71 -17.03 -15.31
C ILE A 215 1.34 -17.30 -16.68
N ALA A 216 0.66 -18.09 -17.50
CA ALA A 216 1.04 -18.28 -18.89
C ALA A 216 0.87 -16.97 -19.66
N ALA A 217 1.91 -16.53 -20.36
CA ALA A 217 1.92 -15.27 -21.10
C ALA A 217 1.43 -15.41 -22.56
N ALA A 218 1.11 -16.63 -22.99
CA ALA A 218 0.59 -16.94 -24.30
C ALA A 218 -0.21 -18.25 -24.27
N ASP A 219 -1.08 -18.41 -25.27
CA ASP A 219 -1.74 -19.69 -25.54
C ASP A 219 -0.72 -20.74 -25.98
N ALA A 220 -0.87 -21.96 -25.48
CA ALA A 220 -0.07 -23.12 -25.84
C ALA A 220 -1.00 -24.29 -26.18
N PRO A 221 -1.45 -24.36 -27.45
CA PRO A 221 -2.39 -25.38 -27.91
C PRO A 221 -1.78 -26.77 -27.92
N GLU A 222 -2.63 -27.78 -27.83
CA GLU A 222 -2.23 -29.20 -27.96
C GLU A 222 -1.83 -29.50 -29.39
N ARG A 223 -0.72 -30.23 -29.55
CA ARG A 223 -0.25 -30.72 -30.87
C ARG A 223 -1.26 -31.68 -31.47
N GLN A 224 -1.76 -31.33 -32.62
CA GLN A 224 -2.64 -32.23 -33.36
C GLN A 224 -1.82 -33.28 -34.07
N TYR A 225 -1.97 -34.54 -33.66
CA TYR A 225 -1.43 -35.66 -34.42
C TYR A 225 -2.36 -35.94 -35.60
N GLN A 226 -1.88 -35.71 -36.82
CA GLN A 226 -2.56 -36.21 -38.00
C GLN A 226 -2.51 -37.75 -37.95
N ARG A 227 -3.66 -38.41 -37.89
CA ARG A 227 -3.74 -39.88 -38.05
C ARG A 227 -3.15 -40.22 -39.41
N GLY A 228 -2.03 -40.96 -39.40
CA GLY A 228 -1.40 -41.42 -40.62
C GLY A 228 -2.32 -42.39 -41.37
N PHE A 229 -2.18 -42.47 -42.69
CA PHE A 229 -2.98 -43.30 -43.60
C PHE A 229 -2.97 -44.80 -43.22
N PHE A 230 -2.04 -45.22 -42.34
CA PHE A 230 -1.89 -46.60 -41.89
C PHE A 230 -2.72 -47.01 -40.66
N ASP A 231 -3.40 -46.07 -39.97
CA ASP A 231 -4.26 -46.40 -38.80
C ASP A 231 -5.60 -47.06 -39.19
N TRP A 232 -5.86 -47.25 -40.49
CA TRP A 232 -7.05 -47.90 -41.03
C TRP A 232 -6.88 -49.41 -41.24
N ILE A 233 -5.69 -49.99 -40.94
CA ILE A 233 -5.41 -51.41 -41.08
C ILE A 233 -5.28 -52.04 -39.70
N LYS A 234 -6.42 -52.22 -39.03
CA LYS A 234 -6.63 -53.19 -37.95
C LYS A 234 -7.97 -53.86 -38.12
#